data_1f9ae4e88d7e9b57572528d5abd8e055
#
_entry.id   1f9ae4e88d7e9b57572528d5abd8e055
#
_cell.length_a   1.000
_cell.length_b   1.000
_cell.length_c   1.000
_cell.angle_alpha   90.00
_cell.angle_beta   90.00
_cell.angle_gamma   90.00
#
_symmetry.space_group_name_H-M   'P 1'
#
loop_
_entity.id
_entity.type
_entity.pdbx_description
1 polymer ?
#
loop_
_entity_poly.entity_id
_entity_poly.type
_entity_poly.pdbx_seq_one_letter_code
_entity_poly.pdbx_strand_id
1 'polypeptide(L)'
;MSKFQHDVMLKIVKIIDLVMITIPFALCWELYYSYQIYAKFGWKGNWAMIGLFAVLFFLLGKVYDAFWMSLQRISELIYGQVLAAMATDGILYIVICLMSRRLCNILPGIAAIVGQVVMASIWAKCAHRWYFRTFPPQPTAVVYDVRHGLETVSYTHLTLPTN
;
A
#
# COMPACT_ATOMS: atom_id res chain seq x y z
N MET A 1 22.84 14.18 -4.18
CA MET A 1 21.64 13.81 -4.95
C MET A 1 20.62 14.92 -4.77
N SER A 2 19.97 15.37 -5.84
CA SER A 2 19.02 16.48 -5.77
C SER A 2 17.69 16.03 -5.13
N LYS A 3 17.03 16.93 -4.37
CA LYS A 3 15.66 16.70 -3.83
C LYS A 3 14.70 16.17 -4.90
N PHE A 4 14.89 16.60 -6.14
CA PHE A 4 14.09 16.19 -7.29
C PHE A 4 14.18 14.67 -7.56
N GLN A 5 15.36 14.08 -7.47
CA GLN A 5 15.52 12.62 -7.69
C GLN A 5 14.82 11.80 -6.60
N HIS A 6 14.86 12.26 -5.37
CA HIS A 6 14.17 11.61 -4.24
C HIS A 6 12.63 11.62 -4.44
N ASP A 7 12.07 12.77 -4.83
CA ASP A 7 10.61 12.92 -5.02
C ASP A 7 10.10 12.08 -6.21
N VAL A 8 10.87 12.04 -7.29
CA VAL A 8 10.53 11.20 -8.46
C VAL A 8 10.55 9.71 -8.08
N MET A 9 11.54 9.28 -7.31
CA MET A 9 11.70 7.91 -6.86
C MET A 9 10.53 7.46 -5.98
N LEU A 10 10.10 8.30 -5.04
CA LEU A 10 8.92 8.04 -4.20
C LEU A 10 7.63 7.93 -5.03
N LYS A 11 7.47 8.74 -6.06
CA LYS A 11 6.31 8.64 -6.97
C LYS A 11 6.30 7.34 -7.75
N ILE A 12 7.45 6.90 -8.26
CA ILE A 12 7.59 5.63 -8.99
C ILE A 12 7.22 4.45 -8.08
N VAL A 13 7.74 4.43 -6.85
CA VAL A 13 7.44 3.37 -5.88
C VAL A 13 5.94 3.29 -5.59
N LYS A 14 5.25 4.44 -5.43
CA LYS A 14 3.79 4.49 -5.22
C LYS A 14 3.00 3.96 -6.43
N ILE A 15 3.46 4.25 -7.65
CA ILE A 15 2.80 3.75 -8.87
C ILE A 15 2.95 2.22 -8.97
N ILE A 16 4.15 1.71 -8.70
CA ILE A 16 4.40 0.26 -8.74
C ILE A 16 3.57 -0.45 -7.67
N ASP A 17 3.49 0.11 -6.47
CA ASP A 17 2.65 -0.39 -5.37
C ASP A 17 1.18 -0.50 -5.78
N LEU A 18 0.63 0.58 -6.35
CA LEU A 18 -0.73 0.61 -6.87
C LEU A 18 -0.97 -0.50 -7.91
N VAL A 19 -0.04 -0.68 -8.85
CA VAL A 19 -0.14 -1.70 -9.89
C VAL A 19 -0.10 -3.10 -9.26
N MET A 20 0.82 -3.36 -8.34
CA MET A 20 0.99 -4.67 -7.70
C MET A 20 -0.25 -5.11 -6.93
N ILE A 21 -0.90 -4.18 -6.20
CA ILE A 21 -2.13 -4.48 -5.44
C ILE A 21 -3.35 -4.60 -6.37
N THR A 22 -3.35 -3.92 -7.52
CA THR A 22 -4.45 -4.02 -8.49
C THR A 22 -4.45 -5.38 -9.22
N ILE A 23 -3.31 -6.06 -9.38
CA ILE A 23 -3.22 -7.32 -10.12
C ILE A 23 -4.15 -8.42 -9.55
N PRO A 24 -4.16 -8.74 -8.24
CA PRO A 24 -5.04 -9.79 -7.71
C PRO A 24 -6.52 -9.49 -7.91
N PHE A 25 -6.92 -8.22 -7.78
CA PHE A 25 -8.28 -7.80 -8.08
C PHE A 25 -8.61 -7.97 -9.56
N ALA A 26 -7.72 -7.54 -10.46
CA ALA A 26 -7.91 -7.66 -11.90
C ALA A 26 -8.06 -9.12 -12.34
N LEU A 27 -7.25 -10.02 -11.79
CA LEU A 27 -7.37 -11.45 -12.03
C LEU A 27 -8.70 -12.02 -11.55
N CYS A 28 -9.12 -11.67 -10.32
CA CYS A 28 -10.39 -12.10 -9.76
C CYS A 28 -11.58 -11.57 -10.59
N TRP A 29 -11.51 -10.31 -11.02
CA TRP A 29 -12.51 -9.70 -11.90
C TRP A 29 -12.62 -10.43 -13.23
N GLU A 30 -11.50 -10.60 -13.95
CA GLU A 30 -11.48 -11.18 -15.28
C GLU A 30 -11.89 -12.66 -15.28
N LEU A 31 -11.41 -13.44 -14.29
CA LEU A 31 -11.65 -14.88 -14.21
C LEU A 31 -13.05 -15.24 -13.68
N TYR A 32 -13.66 -14.36 -12.89
CA TYR A 32 -14.87 -14.75 -12.17
C TYR A 32 -16.02 -13.73 -12.30
N TYR A 33 -15.85 -12.49 -11.87
CA TYR A 33 -16.94 -11.54 -11.76
C TYR A 33 -17.41 -11.00 -13.10
N SER A 34 -16.55 -10.87 -14.10
CA SER A 34 -16.91 -10.37 -15.43
C SER A 34 -17.99 -11.22 -16.12
N TYR A 35 -18.05 -12.52 -15.80
CA TYR A 35 -19.06 -13.45 -16.35
C TYR A 35 -20.39 -13.43 -15.60
N GLN A 36 -20.45 -12.87 -14.40
CA GLN A 36 -21.63 -12.88 -13.54
C GLN A 36 -22.55 -11.66 -13.73
N ILE A 37 -22.07 -10.64 -14.40
CA ILE A 37 -22.81 -9.40 -14.62
C ILE A 37 -23.92 -9.63 -15.65
N TYR A 38 -25.14 -9.11 -15.35
CA TYR A 38 -26.32 -9.25 -16.21
C TYR A 38 -26.11 -8.67 -17.62
N ALA A 39 -25.49 -7.49 -17.72
CA ALA A 39 -25.07 -6.90 -18.99
C ALA A 39 -23.56 -7.13 -19.16
N LYS A 40 -23.17 -8.09 -20.00
CA LYS A 40 -21.75 -8.36 -20.27
C LYS A 40 -21.05 -7.06 -20.68
N PHE A 41 -20.07 -6.65 -19.88
CA PHE A 41 -19.20 -5.56 -20.27
C PHE A 41 -18.35 -5.97 -21.47
N GLY A 42 -18.31 -5.08 -22.47
CA GLY A 42 -17.29 -5.19 -23.51
C GLY A 42 -15.90 -4.94 -22.91
N TRP A 43 -14.88 -5.18 -23.67
CA TRP A 43 -13.47 -5.01 -23.26
C TRP A 43 -13.19 -3.68 -22.51
N LYS A 44 -13.80 -2.58 -22.97
CA LYS A 44 -13.70 -1.26 -22.34
C LYS A 44 -14.28 -1.22 -20.92
N GLY A 45 -15.36 -1.95 -20.66
CA GLY A 45 -16.00 -1.97 -19.35
C GLY A 45 -15.19 -2.74 -18.30
N ASN A 46 -14.49 -3.81 -18.69
CA ASN A 46 -13.58 -4.54 -17.79
C ASN A 46 -12.45 -3.64 -17.34
N TRP A 47 -11.82 -2.90 -18.26
CA TRP A 47 -10.79 -1.92 -17.93
C TRP A 47 -11.28 -0.79 -17.05
N ALA A 48 -12.55 -0.36 -17.23
CA ALA A 48 -13.14 0.66 -16.38
C ALA A 48 -13.28 0.20 -14.93
N MET A 49 -13.62 -1.07 -14.68
CA MET A 49 -13.72 -1.63 -13.33
C MET A 49 -12.34 -1.76 -12.66
N ILE A 50 -11.32 -2.19 -13.41
CA ILE A 50 -9.94 -2.24 -12.91
C ILE A 50 -9.44 -0.82 -12.61
N GLY A 51 -9.72 0.14 -13.49
CA GLY A 51 -9.41 1.54 -13.27
C GLY A 51 -10.13 2.14 -12.06
N LEU A 52 -11.40 1.79 -11.86
CA LEU A 52 -12.19 2.22 -10.70
C LEU A 52 -11.57 1.68 -9.40
N PHE A 53 -11.14 0.40 -9.38
CA PHE A 53 -10.39 -0.16 -8.25
C PHE A 53 -9.13 0.66 -7.96
N ALA A 54 -8.31 0.91 -8.98
CA ALA A 54 -7.05 1.64 -8.81
C ALA A 54 -7.27 3.06 -8.26
N VAL A 55 -8.31 3.78 -8.74
CA VAL A 55 -8.66 5.12 -8.25
C VAL A 55 -9.14 5.07 -6.81
N LEU A 56 -10.06 4.15 -6.47
CA LEU A 56 -10.56 4.00 -5.09
C LEU A 56 -9.44 3.61 -4.13
N PHE A 57 -8.62 2.64 -4.50
CA PHE A 57 -7.47 2.23 -3.69
C PHE A 57 -6.49 3.39 -3.48
N PHE A 58 -6.22 4.18 -4.50
CA PHE A 58 -5.35 5.36 -4.38
C PHE A 58 -5.93 6.41 -3.43
N LEU A 59 -7.25 6.68 -3.50
CA LEU A 59 -7.92 7.63 -2.62
C LEU A 59 -7.92 7.15 -1.17
N LEU A 60 -8.35 5.90 -0.94
CA LEU A 60 -8.38 5.30 0.39
C LEU A 60 -6.97 5.09 0.95
N GLY A 61 -6.01 4.73 0.10
CA GLY A 61 -4.61 4.61 0.49
C GLY A 61 -4.00 5.92 0.99
N LYS A 62 -4.48 7.06 0.51
CA LYS A 62 -4.12 8.37 1.09
C LYS A 62 -4.73 8.59 2.47
N VAL A 63 -5.96 8.11 2.69
CA VAL A 63 -6.66 8.24 3.99
C VAL A 63 -6.02 7.35 5.06
N TYR A 64 -5.58 6.15 4.67
CA TYR A 64 -4.97 5.17 5.58
C TYR A 64 -3.43 5.23 5.62
N ASP A 65 -2.83 6.30 5.09
CA ASP A 65 -1.37 6.51 5.05
C ASP A 65 -0.56 5.35 4.43
N ALA A 66 -1.21 4.60 3.52
CA ALA A 66 -0.64 3.41 2.86
C ALA A 66 0.59 3.71 1.99
N PHE A 67 0.91 4.98 1.74
CA PHE A 67 1.98 5.41 0.85
C PHE A 67 3.15 6.14 1.57
N TRP A 68 3.18 6.16 2.90
CA TRP A 68 4.19 6.90 3.68
C TRP A 68 5.41 6.04 4.04
N MET A 69 6.09 5.51 3.03
CA MET A 69 7.24 4.60 3.20
C MET A 69 8.42 5.19 3.97
N SER A 70 8.63 6.51 3.93
CA SER A 70 9.85 7.13 4.48
C SER A 70 9.81 7.35 5.98
N LEU A 71 8.64 7.32 6.61
CA LEU A 71 8.43 7.70 8.01
C LEU A 71 7.83 6.58 8.87
N GLN A 72 7.28 5.54 8.25
CA GLN A 72 6.57 4.46 8.94
C GLN A 72 7.39 3.16 9.01
N ARG A 73 7.09 2.35 10.02
CA ARG A 73 7.58 0.97 10.08
C ARG A 73 6.92 0.13 8.99
N ILE A 74 7.61 -0.90 8.51
CA ILE A 74 7.08 -1.80 7.46
C ILE A 74 5.71 -2.37 7.83
N SER A 75 5.50 -2.72 9.10
CA SER A 75 4.25 -3.26 9.61
C SER A 75 3.09 -2.26 9.50
N GLU A 76 3.32 -0.99 9.79
CA GLU A 76 2.33 0.07 9.68
C GLU A 76 1.95 0.33 8.23
N LEU A 77 2.94 0.31 7.34
CA LEU A 77 2.73 0.44 5.90
C LEU A 77 1.85 -0.70 5.37
N ILE A 78 2.17 -1.96 5.69
CA ILE A 78 1.39 -3.13 5.28
C ILE A 78 -0.03 -3.04 5.85
N TYR A 79 -0.19 -2.64 7.11
CA TYR A 79 -1.50 -2.48 7.73
C TYR A 79 -2.36 -1.43 7.01
N GLY A 80 -1.80 -0.27 6.70
CA GLY A 80 -2.49 0.78 5.94
C GLY A 80 -2.92 0.31 4.54
N GLN A 81 -2.05 -0.44 3.84
CA GLN A 81 -2.35 -1.00 2.53
C GLN A 81 -3.46 -2.05 2.59
N VAL A 82 -3.40 -2.96 3.55
CA VAL A 82 -4.43 -4.00 3.74
C VAL A 82 -5.77 -3.37 4.06
N LEU A 83 -5.80 -2.36 4.94
CA LEU A 83 -7.03 -1.68 5.31
C LEU A 83 -7.65 -0.93 4.13
N ALA A 84 -6.82 -0.23 3.33
CA ALA A 84 -7.26 0.44 2.11
C ALA A 84 -7.79 -0.56 1.07
N ALA A 85 -7.12 -1.71 0.89
CA ALA A 85 -7.55 -2.76 -0.02
C ALA A 85 -8.89 -3.38 0.41
N MET A 86 -9.04 -3.75 1.67
CA MET A 86 -10.28 -4.30 2.22
C MET A 86 -11.47 -3.33 2.05
N ALA A 87 -11.26 -2.05 2.34
CA ALA A 87 -12.30 -1.04 2.16
C ALA A 87 -12.67 -0.86 0.68
N THR A 88 -11.66 -0.85 -0.22
CA THR A 88 -11.88 -0.77 -1.68
C THR A 88 -12.66 -1.97 -2.19
N ASP A 89 -12.23 -3.19 -1.82
CA ASP A 89 -12.90 -4.43 -2.24
C ASP A 89 -14.32 -4.53 -1.70
N GLY A 90 -14.56 -4.08 -0.46
CA GLY A 90 -15.90 -4.02 0.12
C GLY A 90 -16.84 -3.11 -0.67
N ILE A 91 -16.38 -1.91 -1.04
CA ILE A 91 -17.15 -0.97 -1.87
C ILE A 91 -17.43 -1.58 -3.24
N LEU A 92 -16.41 -2.14 -3.89
CA LEU A 92 -16.57 -2.73 -5.22
C LEU A 92 -17.43 -3.99 -5.21
N TYR A 93 -17.38 -4.80 -4.16
CA TYR A 93 -18.27 -5.95 -4.00
C TYR A 93 -19.74 -5.51 -3.98
N ILE A 94 -20.06 -4.43 -3.27
CA ILE A 94 -21.43 -3.86 -3.28
C ILE A 94 -21.81 -3.42 -4.70
N VAL A 95 -20.91 -2.72 -5.40
CA VAL A 95 -21.16 -2.30 -6.80
C VAL A 95 -21.40 -3.50 -7.71
N ILE A 96 -20.60 -4.57 -7.58
CA ILE A 96 -20.73 -5.81 -8.36
C ILE A 96 -22.09 -6.47 -8.09
N CYS A 97 -22.50 -6.58 -6.83
CA CYS A 97 -23.79 -7.13 -6.46
C CYS A 97 -24.96 -6.32 -7.03
N LEU A 98 -24.89 -5.00 -6.99
CA LEU A 98 -25.89 -4.11 -7.60
C LEU A 98 -25.98 -4.31 -9.12
N MET A 99 -24.85 -4.43 -9.80
CA MET A 99 -24.79 -4.65 -11.25
C MET A 99 -25.27 -6.05 -11.66
N SER A 100 -25.03 -7.05 -10.82
CA SER A 100 -25.46 -8.43 -11.05
C SER A 100 -26.92 -8.66 -10.68
N ARG A 101 -27.59 -7.71 -10.04
CA ARG A 101 -28.96 -7.82 -9.49
C ARG A 101 -29.16 -9.04 -8.59
N ARG A 102 -28.10 -9.59 -8.01
CA ARG A 102 -28.09 -10.75 -7.11
C ARG A 102 -26.86 -10.67 -6.22
N LEU A 103 -26.90 -11.36 -5.09
CA LEU A 103 -25.72 -11.54 -4.26
C LEU A 103 -24.72 -12.44 -5.00
N CYS A 104 -23.54 -11.87 -5.28
CA CYS A 104 -22.45 -12.62 -5.88
C CYS A 104 -21.76 -13.50 -4.85
N ASN A 105 -21.11 -14.57 -5.30
CA ASN A 105 -20.29 -15.38 -4.40
C ASN A 105 -19.13 -14.53 -3.83
N ILE A 106 -18.99 -14.51 -2.52
CA ILE A 106 -17.96 -13.73 -1.82
C ILE A 106 -16.59 -14.40 -1.88
N LEU A 107 -16.53 -15.71 -2.15
CA LEU A 107 -15.31 -16.50 -2.08
C LEU A 107 -14.18 -15.97 -2.99
N PRO A 108 -14.43 -15.59 -4.26
CA PRO A 108 -13.41 -15.00 -5.11
C PRO A 108 -12.91 -13.65 -4.59
N GLY A 109 -13.78 -12.85 -3.97
CA GLY A 109 -13.40 -11.60 -3.33
C GLY A 109 -12.43 -11.82 -2.16
N ILE A 110 -12.69 -12.82 -1.31
CA ILE A 110 -11.78 -13.21 -0.24
C ILE A 110 -10.42 -13.67 -0.82
N ALA A 111 -10.44 -14.46 -1.88
CA ALA A 111 -9.21 -14.89 -2.55
C ALA A 111 -8.41 -13.70 -3.11
N ALA A 112 -9.09 -12.68 -3.66
CA ALA A 112 -8.46 -11.45 -4.12
C ALA A 112 -7.79 -10.68 -2.95
N ILE A 113 -8.50 -10.52 -1.82
CA ILE A 113 -7.95 -9.88 -0.61
C ILE A 113 -6.70 -10.62 -0.12
N VAL A 114 -6.74 -11.95 -0.02
CA VAL A 114 -5.57 -12.74 0.38
C VAL A 114 -4.40 -12.53 -0.59
N GLY A 115 -4.66 -12.53 -1.89
CA GLY A 115 -3.66 -12.22 -2.92
C GLY A 115 -3.06 -10.82 -2.75
N GLN A 116 -3.88 -9.82 -2.45
CA GLN A 116 -3.44 -8.44 -2.21
C GLN A 116 -2.58 -8.32 -0.96
N VAL A 117 -2.94 -8.99 0.15
CA VAL A 117 -2.13 -9.03 1.38
C VAL A 117 -0.75 -9.63 1.12
N VAL A 118 -0.70 -10.72 0.37
CA VAL A 118 0.57 -11.36 -0.02
C VAL A 118 1.41 -10.41 -0.89
N MET A 119 0.81 -9.81 -1.92
CA MET A 119 1.50 -8.87 -2.81
C MET A 119 1.97 -7.62 -2.07
N ALA A 120 1.14 -7.02 -1.20
CA ALA A 120 1.51 -5.90 -0.35
C ALA A 120 2.69 -6.25 0.57
N SER A 121 2.67 -7.43 1.19
CA SER A 121 3.75 -7.88 2.08
C SER A 121 5.06 -8.09 1.35
N ILE A 122 5.03 -8.70 0.17
CA ILE A 122 6.23 -8.90 -0.68
C ILE A 122 6.76 -7.53 -1.13
N TRP A 123 5.87 -6.69 -1.66
CA TRP A 123 6.24 -5.38 -2.17
C TRP A 123 6.81 -4.48 -1.08
N ALA A 124 6.16 -4.38 0.08
CA ALA A 124 6.64 -3.57 1.19
C ALA A 124 8.06 -3.96 1.63
N LYS A 125 8.35 -5.27 1.72
CA LYS A 125 9.71 -5.76 2.05
C LYS A 125 10.72 -5.42 0.96
N CYS A 126 10.36 -5.60 -0.32
CA CYS A 126 11.23 -5.30 -1.45
C CYS A 126 11.51 -3.79 -1.55
N ALA A 127 10.47 -2.97 -1.47
CA ALA A 127 10.56 -1.53 -1.55
C ALA A 127 11.35 -0.94 -0.39
N HIS A 128 11.11 -1.43 0.84
CA HIS A 128 11.86 -1.02 2.02
C HIS A 128 13.35 -1.38 1.90
N ARG A 129 13.69 -2.62 1.51
CA ARG A 129 15.07 -3.04 1.30
C ARG A 129 15.77 -2.22 0.23
N TRP A 130 15.08 -1.96 -0.88
CA TRP A 130 15.61 -1.16 -1.97
C TRP A 130 15.79 0.32 -1.58
N TYR A 131 14.82 0.91 -0.87
CA TYR A 131 14.87 2.28 -0.39
C TYR A 131 16.06 2.52 0.54
N PHE A 132 16.24 1.70 1.58
CA PHE A 132 17.35 1.85 2.55
C PHE A 132 18.72 1.47 1.98
N ARG A 133 18.75 0.67 0.91
CA ARG A 133 20.00 0.42 0.18
C ARG A 133 20.41 1.63 -0.67
N THR A 134 19.46 2.38 -1.18
CA THR A 134 19.70 3.55 -2.04
C THR A 134 19.89 4.83 -1.20
N PHE A 135 19.18 4.91 -0.08
CA PHE A 135 19.20 6.05 0.85
C PHE A 135 19.54 5.57 2.27
N PRO A 136 20.84 5.40 2.59
CA PRO A 136 21.26 5.02 3.94
C PRO A 136 20.77 6.07 4.94
N PRO A 137 20.26 5.65 6.12
CA PRO A 137 19.80 6.57 7.15
C PRO A 137 20.93 7.50 7.59
N GLN A 138 20.66 8.80 7.58
CA GLN A 138 21.63 9.76 8.08
C GLN A 138 21.63 9.73 9.61
N PRO A 139 22.80 9.75 10.27
CA PRO A 139 22.88 9.83 11.72
C PRO A 139 22.30 11.18 12.16
N THR A 140 21.15 11.15 12.81
CA THR A 140 20.51 12.33 13.40
C THR A 140 20.99 12.45 14.85
N ALA A 141 21.75 13.50 15.17
CA ALA A 141 22.02 13.86 16.55
C ALA A 141 20.77 14.54 17.14
N VAL A 142 20.16 13.90 18.13
CA VAL A 142 19.06 14.53 18.88
C VAL A 142 19.69 15.29 20.04
N VAL A 143 19.69 16.62 19.97
CA VAL A 143 20.17 17.48 21.04
C VAL A 143 18.99 17.72 22.00
N TYR A 144 19.08 17.19 23.22
CA TYR A 144 18.15 17.48 24.29
C TYR A 144 18.62 18.69 25.08
N ASP A 145 17.77 19.70 25.23
CA ASP A 145 18.00 20.75 26.22
C ASP A 145 17.58 20.22 27.61
N VAL A 146 18.57 20.08 28.50
CA VAL A 146 18.45 19.43 29.83
C VAL A 146 17.69 20.31 30.82
N ARG A 147 16.96 21.33 30.41
CA ARG A 147 16.30 22.28 31.34
C ARG A 147 15.07 21.77 32.07
N HIS A 148 14.55 20.59 31.77
CA HIS A 148 13.44 20.00 32.52
C HIS A 148 13.75 18.56 32.93
N GLY A 149 14.39 18.40 34.09
CA GLY A 149 14.28 17.32 35.07
C GLY A 149 13.89 15.93 34.60
N LEU A 150 14.38 15.46 33.45
CA LEU A 150 14.34 14.07 33.07
C LEU A 150 15.64 13.42 33.54
N GLU A 151 15.55 12.87 34.76
CA GLU A 151 16.57 12.01 35.31
C GLU A 151 16.94 10.90 34.30
N THR A 152 18.21 10.94 33.91
CA THR A 152 19.06 9.80 33.58
C THR A 152 18.40 8.64 32.83
N VAL A 153 18.22 8.78 31.55
CA VAL A 153 18.42 7.64 30.70
C VAL A 153 19.92 7.59 30.37
N SER A 154 20.64 6.73 31.09
CA SER A 154 22.06 6.48 30.87
C SER A 154 22.28 5.92 29.47
N TYR A 155 22.64 6.76 28.53
CA TYR A 155 23.09 6.35 27.20
C TYR A 155 24.53 5.90 27.27
N THR A 156 24.76 4.72 27.84
CA THR A 156 26.11 4.16 28.02
C THR A 156 26.72 3.55 26.77
N HIS A 157 26.12 3.71 25.57
CA HIS A 157 26.67 3.14 24.35
C HIS A 157 26.66 4.07 23.14
N LEU A 158 27.15 5.30 23.31
CA LEU A 158 27.66 6.09 22.19
C LEU A 158 29.21 6.08 22.29
N THR A 159 29.82 4.94 21.96
CA THR A 159 31.24 4.93 21.63
C THR A 159 31.38 5.63 20.27
N LEU A 160 31.75 6.89 20.30
CA LEU A 160 32.36 7.56 19.15
C LEU A 160 33.60 6.78 18.75
N PRO A 161 33.77 6.39 17.49
CA PRO A 161 35.06 5.94 17.00
C PRO A 161 35.99 7.16 17.02
N THR A 162 36.89 7.19 17.99
CA THR A 162 38.08 8.06 17.96
C THR A 162 39.00 7.53 16.88
N ASN A 163 39.16 8.28 15.81
CA ASN A 163 40.40 8.39 15.03
C ASN A 163 40.57 9.82 14.59
#